data_07ee4e663f979b20c38833382117a9a6
#
_entry.id   07ee4e663f979b20c38833382117a9a6
#
_cell.length_a   1.000
_cell.length_b   1.000
_cell.length_c   1.000
_cell.angle_alpha   90.00
_cell.angle_beta   90.00
_cell.angle_gamma   90.00
#
_symmetry.space_group_name_H-M   'P 1'
#
loop_
_entity.id
_entity.type
_entity.pdbx_description
1 polymer ?
#
loop_
_entity_poly.entity_id
_entity_poly.type
_entity_poly.pdbx_seq_one_letter_code
_entity_poly.pdbx_strand_id
1 'polypeptide(L)'
;MFSFFSNFYFLVAIKLLIGLLSLSFVINISGKGNLAPSKASDQIQNYALGGIIGGTIYNSAITVLQYILILLLWCIVTLSLKWVKTNNRFIGRLLDGQPLVLVNHGKLNIANCRRAGLSAHDLSFKLRAAGYYYWEDLQRVVVEQNGQLLIIPYGEENPKYPLVTDGQIQTDILEIIGKD
;
A
#
# COMPACT_ATOMS: atom_id res chain seq x y z
N MET A 1 -0.24 -44.18 -16.01
CA MET A 1 -1.18 -43.11 -15.65
C MET A 1 -0.97 -42.57 -14.23
N PHE A 2 -0.87 -43.40 -13.21
CA PHE A 2 -0.58 -42.98 -11.83
C PHE A 2 0.73 -42.22 -11.65
N SER A 3 1.80 -42.61 -12.31
CA SER A 3 3.10 -41.95 -12.22
C SER A 3 3.11 -40.53 -12.80
N PHE A 4 2.33 -40.26 -13.85
CA PHE A 4 2.19 -38.93 -14.45
C PHE A 4 1.44 -37.96 -13.51
N PHE A 5 0.33 -38.43 -12.90
CA PHE A 5 -0.42 -37.66 -11.91
C PHE A 5 0.41 -37.38 -10.66
N SER A 6 1.16 -38.36 -10.16
CA SER A 6 2.07 -38.18 -9.02
C SER A 6 3.12 -37.13 -9.28
N ASN A 7 3.77 -37.12 -10.45
CA ASN A 7 4.78 -36.16 -10.82
C ASN A 7 4.21 -34.74 -10.99
N PHE A 8 3.01 -34.62 -11.57
CA PHE A 8 2.36 -33.32 -11.74
C PHE A 8 2.05 -32.64 -10.38
N TYR A 9 1.36 -33.35 -9.50
CA TYR A 9 1.02 -32.79 -8.18
C TYR A 9 2.24 -32.52 -7.31
N PHE A 10 3.26 -33.34 -7.42
CA PHE A 10 4.55 -33.14 -6.76
C PHE A 10 5.23 -31.85 -7.23
N LEU A 11 5.29 -31.60 -8.54
CA LEU A 11 5.84 -30.37 -9.11
C LEU A 11 5.01 -29.13 -8.70
N VAL A 12 3.68 -29.24 -8.69
CA VAL A 12 2.79 -28.18 -8.20
C VAL A 12 3.10 -27.87 -6.73
N ALA A 13 3.22 -28.89 -5.88
CA ALA A 13 3.52 -28.72 -4.46
C ALA A 13 4.87 -28.03 -4.23
N ILE A 14 5.91 -28.43 -4.97
CA ILE A 14 7.25 -27.78 -4.92
C ILE A 14 7.15 -26.30 -5.33
N LYS A 15 6.49 -26.00 -6.45
CA LYS A 15 6.33 -24.62 -6.93
C LYS A 15 5.56 -23.78 -5.91
N LEU A 16 4.52 -24.33 -5.30
CA LEU A 16 3.71 -23.65 -4.29
C LEU A 16 4.55 -23.34 -3.03
N LEU A 17 5.33 -24.29 -2.57
CA LEU A 17 6.24 -24.10 -1.45
C LEU A 17 7.28 -23.00 -1.73
N ILE A 18 7.93 -23.04 -2.89
CA ILE A 18 8.92 -22.06 -3.34
C ILE A 18 8.25 -20.67 -3.44
N GLY A 19 7.04 -20.58 -3.99
CA GLY A 19 6.28 -19.34 -4.10
C GLY A 19 5.99 -18.71 -2.74
N LEU A 20 5.53 -19.49 -1.77
CA LEU A 20 5.27 -19.02 -0.41
C LEU A 20 6.54 -18.57 0.31
N LEU A 21 7.64 -19.33 0.17
CA LEU A 21 8.92 -18.96 0.74
C LEU A 21 9.47 -17.66 0.11
N SER A 22 9.32 -17.50 -1.21
CA SER A 22 9.71 -16.28 -1.92
C SER A 22 8.93 -15.06 -1.42
N LEU A 23 7.61 -15.20 -1.23
CA LEU A 23 6.76 -14.14 -0.67
C LEU A 23 7.22 -13.75 0.73
N SER A 24 7.44 -14.73 1.61
CA SER A 24 7.92 -14.50 2.97
C SER A 24 9.29 -13.81 2.98
N PHE A 25 10.19 -14.20 2.09
CA PHE A 25 11.52 -13.63 1.95
C PHE A 25 11.46 -12.16 1.50
N VAL A 26 10.65 -11.86 0.48
CA VAL A 26 10.48 -10.48 -0.01
C VAL A 26 9.85 -9.58 1.05
N ILE A 27 8.84 -10.05 1.77
CA ILE A 27 8.24 -9.30 2.88
C ILE A 27 9.28 -8.98 3.95
N ASN A 28 10.12 -9.94 4.31
CA ASN A 28 11.17 -9.73 5.32
C ASN A 28 12.24 -8.72 4.88
N ILE A 29 12.68 -8.77 3.61
CA ILE A 29 13.66 -7.82 3.06
C ILE A 29 13.04 -6.44 2.86
N SER A 30 11.80 -6.40 2.39
CA SER A 30 11.08 -5.14 2.14
C SER A 30 10.71 -4.39 3.43
N GLY A 31 10.81 -5.06 4.57
CA GLY A 31 10.43 -4.52 5.87
C GLY A 31 8.98 -4.80 6.23
N LYS A 32 8.73 -4.94 7.53
CA LYS A 32 7.42 -5.30 8.10
C LYS A 32 6.33 -4.24 7.88
N GLY A 33 6.68 -3.05 7.44
CA GLY A 33 5.72 -1.98 7.07
C GLY A 33 4.77 -2.38 5.94
N ASN A 34 5.11 -3.41 5.16
CA ASN A 34 4.25 -3.91 4.08
C ASN A 34 3.12 -4.82 4.57
N LEU A 35 3.11 -5.19 5.86
CA LEU A 35 2.10 -6.10 6.42
C LEU A 35 0.87 -5.38 6.97
N ALA A 36 0.98 -4.11 7.33
CA ALA A 36 -0.12 -3.31 7.88
C ALA A 36 -0.10 -1.93 7.24
N PRO A 37 -1.20 -1.26 7.23
CA PRO A 37 -1.86 -0.55 6.13
C PRO A 37 -0.88 -0.20 4.98
N SER A 38 -0.75 -1.14 4.04
CA SER A 38 0.20 -1.06 2.93
C SER A 38 -0.22 -0.02 1.90
N LYS A 39 0.75 0.67 1.30
CA LYS A 39 0.51 1.61 0.20
C LYS A 39 -0.06 0.89 -1.03
N ALA A 40 -0.72 1.62 -1.91
CA ALA A 40 -1.34 1.05 -3.11
C ALA A 40 -0.34 0.26 -3.98
N SER A 41 0.88 0.77 -4.16
CA SER A 41 1.92 0.09 -4.93
C SER A 41 2.35 -1.25 -4.31
N ASP A 42 2.37 -1.36 -2.98
CA ASP A 42 2.75 -2.60 -2.30
C ASP A 42 1.64 -3.67 -2.47
N GLN A 43 0.38 -3.25 -2.45
CA GLN A 43 -0.76 -4.14 -2.75
C GLN A 43 -0.72 -4.64 -4.19
N ILE A 44 -0.47 -3.75 -5.16
CA ILE A 44 -0.33 -4.12 -6.57
C ILE A 44 0.78 -5.14 -6.76
N GLN A 45 1.92 -4.96 -6.10
CA GLN A 45 3.04 -5.92 -6.16
C GLN A 45 2.64 -7.30 -5.60
N ASN A 46 1.90 -7.34 -4.49
CA ASN A 46 1.41 -8.59 -3.92
C ASN A 46 0.41 -9.30 -4.85
N TYR A 47 -0.50 -8.54 -5.49
CA TYR A 47 -1.42 -9.10 -6.48
C TYR A 47 -0.69 -9.61 -7.72
N ALA A 48 0.32 -8.87 -8.21
CA ALA A 48 1.14 -9.29 -9.33
C ALA A 48 1.88 -10.60 -9.03
N LEU A 49 2.46 -10.72 -7.81
CA LEU A 49 3.10 -11.96 -7.38
C LEU A 49 2.10 -13.12 -7.32
N GLY A 50 0.91 -12.90 -6.73
CA GLY A 50 -0.16 -13.90 -6.71
C GLY A 50 -0.55 -14.35 -8.12
N GLY A 51 -0.64 -13.42 -9.07
CA GLY A 51 -0.89 -13.71 -10.49
C GLY A 51 0.23 -14.53 -11.15
N ILE A 52 1.49 -14.19 -10.90
CA ILE A 52 2.67 -14.93 -11.39
C ILE A 52 2.64 -16.37 -10.84
N ILE A 53 2.48 -16.52 -9.53
CA ILE A 53 2.40 -17.83 -8.87
C ILE A 53 1.23 -18.63 -9.45
N GLY A 54 0.02 -18.06 -9.46
CA GLY A 54 -1.18 -18.73 -9.94
C GLY A 54 -1.09 -19.15 -11.41
N GLY A 55 -0.53 -18.29 -12.27
CA GLY A 55 -0.38 -18.59 -13.70
C GLY A 55 0.69 -19.63 -14.02
N THR A 56 1.69 -19.79 -13.15
CA THR A 56 2.85 -20.67 -13.43
C THR A 56 2.80 -22.01 -12.69
N ILE A 57 2.08 -22.10 -11.58
CA ILE A 57 2.01 -23.30 -10.74
C ILE A 57 1.53 -24.51 -11.53
N TYR A 58 0.41 -24.34 -12.25
CA TYR A 58 -0.25 -25.44 -12.97
C TYR A 58 0.33 -25.69 -14.37
N ASN A 59 1.24 -24.85 -14.84
CA ASN A 59 1.83 -24.96 -16.15
C ASN A 59 2.99 -25.97 -16.12
N SER A 60 2.79 -27.14 -16.68
CA SER A 60 3.79 -28.21 -16.76
C SER A 60 4.94 -27.88 -17.74
N ALA A 61 4.74 -26.96 -18.69
CA ALA A 61 5.79 -26.52 -19.61
C ALA A 61 6.87 -25.65 -18.92
N ILE A 62 6.52 -25.03 -17.81
CA ILE A 62 7.44 -24.23 -17.01
C ILE A 62 8.16 -25.14 -16.00
N THR A 63 9.45 -25.31 -16.14
CA THR A 63 10.26 -26.08 -15.19
C THR A 63 10.39 -25.36 -13.84
N VAL A 64 10.74 -26.08 -12.79
CA VAL A 64 10.99 -25.48 -11.46
C VAL A 64 12.08 -24.42 -11.51
N LEU A 65 13.14 -24.64 -12.31
CA LEU A 65 14.22 -23.68 -12.49
C LEU A 65 13.71 -22.38 -13.14
N GLN A 66 12.93 -22.49 -14.23
CA GLN A 66 12.33 -21.33 -14.88
C GLN A 66 11.40 -20.56 -13.92
N TYR A 67 10.63 -21.27 -13.10
CA TYR A 67 9.79 -20.67 -12.08
C TYR A 67 10.59 -19.87 -11.05
N ILE A 68 11.70 -20.43 -10.54
CA ILE A 68 12.62 -19.71 -9.64
C ILE A 68 13.19 -18.47 -10.30
N LEU A 69 13.60 -18.54 -11.55
CA LEU A 69 14.10 -17.38 -12.29
C LEU A 69 13.04 -16.29 -12.47
N ILE A 70 11.79 -16.66 -12.73
CA ILE A 70 10.66 -15.70 -12.80
C ILE A 70 10.47 -14.98 -11.46
N LEU A 71 10.46 -15.73 -10.35
CA LEU A 71 10.34 -15.14 -9.00
C LEU A 71 11.53 -14.25 -8.65
N LEU A 72 12.74 -14.63 -9.04
CA LEU A 72 13.94 -13.83 -8.84
C LEU A 72 13.88 -12.52 -9.63
N LEU A 73 13.46 -12.57 -10.89
CA LEU A 73 13.23 -11.39 -11.72
C LEU A 73 12.21 -10.47 -11.09
N TRP A 74 11.08 -11.00 -10.62
CA TRP A 74 10.06 -10.23 -9.91
C TRP A 74 10.62 -9.58 -8.64
N CYS A 75 11.43 -10.30 -7.86
CA CYS A 75 12.09 -9.78 -6.67
C CYS A 75 13.01 -8.59 -7.02
N ILE A 76 13.84 -8.73 -8.05
CA ILE A 76 14.74 -7.65 -8.51
C ILE A 76 13.94 -6.41 -8.91
N VAL A 77 12.88 -6.57 -9.71
CA VAL A 77 12.01 -5.46 -10.15
C VAL A 77 11.37 -4.78 -8.94
N THR A 78 10.83 -5.54 -8.01
CA THR A 78 10.17 -5.02 -6.80
C THR A 78 11.13 -4.22 -5.92
N LEU A 79 12.32 -4.75 -5.66
CA LEU A 79 13.35 -4.07 -4.85
C LEU A 79 13.88 -2.82 -5.57
N SER A 80 14.08 -2.89 -6.90
CA SER A 80 14.48 -1.75 -7.71
C SER A 80 13.44 -0.63 -7.67
N LEU A 81 12.16 -0.95 -7.83
CA LEU A 81 11.06 0.02 -7.71
C LEU A 81 11.02 0.65 -6.31
N LYS A 82 11.22 -0.14 -5.27
CA LYS A 82 11.26 0.37 -3.89
C LYS A 82 12.43 1.34 -3.70
N TRP A 83 13.62 0.98 -4.17
CA TRP A 83 14.80 1.83 -4.10
C TRP A 83 14.60 3.15 -4.88
N VAL A 84 14.05 3.08 -6.09
CA VAL A 84 13.75 4.27 -6.91
C VAL A 84 12.71 5.16 -6.23
N LYS A 85 11.64 4.60 -5.65
CA LYS A 85 10.62 5.36 -4.91
C LYS A 85 11.22 6.10 -3.72
N THR A 86 12.10 5.45 -2.98
CA THR A 86 12.75 6.05 -1.80
C THR A 86 13.69 7.20 -2.20
N ASN A 87 14.40 7.06 -3.31
CA ASN A 87 15.37 8.06 -3.74
C ASN A 87 14.77 9.17 -4.61
N ASN A 88 13.58 8.97 -5.18
CA ASN A 88 12.96 9.93 -6.09
C ASN A 88 11.53 10.25 -5.67
N ARG A 89 11.33 11.47 -5.12
CA ARG A 89 10.02 11.96 -4.67
C ARG A 89 8.97 11.98 -5.77
N PHE A 90 9.37 12.31 -7.01
CA PHE A 90 8.42 12.37 -8.13
C PHE A 90 7.86 10.98 -8.43
N ILE A 91 8.72 9.97 -8.50
CA ILE A 91 8.31 8.59 -8.75
C ILE A 91 7.51 8.04 -7.56
N GLY A 92 7.92 8.34 -6.33
CA GLY A 92 7.17 7.97 -5.13
C GLY A 92 5.74 8.53 -5.15
N ARG A 93 5.56 9.81 -5.50
CA ARG A 93 4.24 10.43 -5.63
C ARG A 93 3.40 9.86 -6.78
N LEU A 94 4.05 9.51 -7.89
CA LEU A 94 3.36 8.93 -9.04
C LEU A 94 2.82 7.53 -8.73
N LEU A 95 3.59 6.73 -8.01
CA LEU A 95 3.24 5.32 -7.74
C LEU A 95 2.35 5.15 -6.50
N ASP A 96 2.63 5.89 -5.43
CA ASP A 96 1.92 5.75 -4.15
C ASP A 96 0.83 6.80 -3.95
N GLY A 97 0.85 7.88 -4.73
CA GLY A 97 -0.01 9.04 -4.51
C GLY A 97 0.49 9.93 -3.37
N GLN A 98 -0.37 10.83 -2.91
CA GLN A 98 -0.13 11.70 -1.76
C GLN A 98 -1.32 11.67 -0.82
N PRO A 99 -1.13 11.81 0.50
CA PRO A 99 -2.22 12.08 1.41
C PRO A 99 -2.97 13.36 1.00
N LEU A 100 -4.28 13.34 1.09
CA LEU A 100 -5.13 14.48 0.73
C LEU A 100 -5.97 14.91 1.93
N VAL A 101 -5.90 16.18 2.28
CA VAL A 101 -6.74 16.77 3.34
C VAL A 101 -8.14 16.96 2.81
N LEU A 102 -9.12 16.21 3.35
CA LEU A 102 -10.52 16.25 2.96
C LEU A 102 -11.33 17.25 3.77
N VAL A 103 -11.03 17.34 5.08
CA VAL A 103 -11.62 18.31 6.00
C VAL A 103 -10.50 19.06 6.68
N ASN A 104 -10.61 20.39 6.79
CA ASN A 104 -9.69 21.23 7.51
C ASN A 104 -10.48 22.28 8.31
N HIS A 105 -10.30 22.30 9.64
CA HIS A 105 -11.04 23.15 10.56
C HIS A 105 -12.57 23.14 10.33
N GLY A 106 -13.17 21.95 10.31
CA GLY A 106 -14.59 21.75 10.09
C GLY A 106 -15.11 22.06 8.69
N LYS A 107 -14.22 22.40 7.74
CA LYS A 107 -14.58 22.75 6.37
C LYS A 107 -14.20 21.67 5.38
N LEU A 108 -15.15 21.24 4.58
CA LEU A 108 -14.93 20.23 3.53
C LEU A 108 -14.17 20.82 2.35
N ASN A 109 -13.09 20.15 1.94
CA ASN A 109 -12.36 20.47 0.72
C ASN A 109 -12.87 19.62 -0.45
N ILE A 110 -13.84 20.16 -1.19
CA ILE A 110 -14.50 19.44 -2.30
C ILE A 110 -13.50 19.08 -3.41
N ALA A 111 -12.49 19.93 -3.67
CA ALA A 111 -11.49 19.66 -4.70
C ALA A 111 -10.65 18.41 -4.35
N ASN A 112 -10.22 18.31 -3.10
CA ASN A 112 -9.47 17.15 -2.63
C ASN A 112 -10.34 15.89 -2.54
N CYS A 113 -11.62 16.00 -2.17
CA CYS A 113 -12.54 14.87 -2.21
C CYS A 113 -12.67 14.30 -3.62
N ARG A 114 -12.82 15.15 -4.64
CA ARG A 114 -12.86 14.74 -6.05
C ARG A 114 -11.55 14.07 -6.48
N ARG A 115 -10.39 14.61 -6.07
CA ARG A 115 -9.08 14.02 -6.38
C ARG A 115 -8.89 12.66 -5.71
N ALA A 116 -9.45 12.48 -4.51
CA ALA A 116 -9.47 11.21 -3.79
C ALA A 116 -10.49 10.20 -4.33
N GLY A 117 -11.32 10.60 -5.32
CA GLY A 117 -12.40 9.76 -5.83
C GLY A 117 -13.55 9.55 -4.82
N LEU A 118 -13.67 10.44 -3.83
CA LEU A 118 -14.70 10.37 -2.79
C LEU A 118 -15.76 11.45 -3.02
N SER A 119 -17.03 11.06 -3.02
CA SER A 119 -18.13 12.01 -2.89
C SER A 119 -18.29 12.46 -1.44
N ALA A 120 -19.01 13.56 -1.20
CA ALA A 120 -19.36 13.99 0.14
C ALA A 120 -20.17 12.92 0.89
N HIS A 121 -20.99 12.15 0.17
CA HIS A 121 -21.75 11.04 0.72
C HIS A 121 -20.85 9.90 1.20
N ASP A 122 -19.85 9.52 0.37
CA ASP A 122 -18.88 8.47 0.73
C ASP A 122 -18.06 8.86 1.95
N LEU A 123 -17.63 10.13 2.01
CA LEU A 123 -16.93 10.66 3.16
C LEU A 123 -17.80 10.61 4.42
N SER A 124 -19.04 11.09 4.33
CA SER A 124 -19.99 11.03 5.45
C SER A 124 -20.24 9.60 5.92
N PHE A 125 -20.36 8.66 4.99
CA PHE A 125 -20.49 7.24 5.32
C PHE A 125 -19.28 6.70 6.09
N LYS A 126 -18.07 6.98 5.59
CA LYS A 126 -16.81 6.57 6.22
C LYS A 126 -16.63 7.20 7.61
N LEU A 127 -17.00 8.48 7.77
CA LEU A 127 -16.95 9.17 9.06
C LEU A 127 -17.91 8.56 10.08
N ARG A 128 -19.15 8.27 9.66
CA ARG A 128 -20.13 7.60 10.54
C ARG A 128 -19.69 6.20 10.95
N ALA A 129 -19.08 5.46 10.03
CA ALA A 129 -18.52 4.15 10.34
C ALA A 129 -17.39 4.22 11.38
N ALA A 130 -16.68 5.37 11.45
CA ALA A 130 -15.67 5.67 12.46
C ALA A 130 -16.22 6.34 13.74
N GLY A 131 -17.55 6.54 13.83
CA GLY A 131 -18.20 7.13 15.01
C GLY A 131 -18.36 8.65 14.97
N TYR A 132 -18.03 9.31 13.84
CA TYR A 132 -18.16 10.76 13.69
C TYR A 132 -19.34 11.10 12.78
N TYR A 133 -20.26 11.94 13.27
CA TYR A 133 -21.49 12.26 12.56
C TYR A 133 -21.43 13.57 11.79
N TYR A 134 -20.63 14.54 12.26
CA TYR A 134 -20.49 15.86 11.68
C TYR A 134 -19.02 16.15 11.39
N TRP A 135 -18.70 16.64 10.20
CA TRP A 135 -17.32 17.06 9.86
C TRP A 135 -16.93 18.39 10.50
N GLU A 136 -17.93 19.17 10.95
CA GLU A 136 -17.73 20.41 11.69
C GLU A 136 -17.05 20.18 13.04
N ASP A 137 -17.23 19.01 13.64
CA ASP A 137 -16.62 18.61 14.90
C ASP A 137 -15.16 18.14 14.73
N LEU A 138 -14.69 18.08 13.47
CA LEU A 138 -13.38 17.55 13.16
C LEU A 138 -12.41 18.67 12.82
N GLN A 139 -11.28 18.67 13.49
CA GLN A 139 -10.21 19.59 13.19
C GLN A 139 -9.58 19.26 11.81
N ARG A 140 -9.36 17.97 11.55
CA ARG A 140 -8.74 17.53 10.31
C ARG A 140 -9.16 16.10 9.92
N VAL A 141 -9.38 15.87 8.63
CA VAL A 141 -9.55 14.53 8.06
C VAL A 141 -8.64 14.41 6.86
N VAL A 142 -7.77 13.41 6.85
CA VAL A 142 -6.83 13.13 5.76
C VAL A 142 -7.13 11.75 5.22
N VAL A 143 -7.19 11.61 3.90
CA VAL A 143 -7.13 10.30 3.27
C VAL A 143 -5.67 9.94 2.98
N GLU A 144 -5.24 8.84 3.56
CA GLU A 144 -3.88 8.31 3.38
C GLU A 144 -3.70 7.60 2.03
N GLN A 145 -2.46 7.31 1.66
CA GLN A 145 -2.10 6.63 0.41
C GLN A 145 -2.73 5.23 0.24
N ASN A 146 -3.15 4.60 1.33
CA ASN A 146 -3.85 3.32 1.34
C ASN A 146 -5.39 3.45 1.32
N GLY A 147 -5.92 4.69 1.25
CA GLY A 147 -7.36 4.97 1.27
C GLY A 147 -7.99 4.96 2.66
N GLN A 148 -7.22 4.77 3.73
CA GLN A 148 -7.69 4.93 5.10
C GLN A 148 -7.85 6.40 5.45
N LEU A 149 -8.79 6.70 6.36
CA LEU A 149 -8.98 8.04 6.88
C LEU A 149 -8.24 8.19 8.20
N LEU A 150 -7.39 9.20 8.29
CA LEU A 150 -6.88 9.74 9.53
C LEU A 150 -7.85 10.84 9.96
N ILE A 151 -8.50 10.67 11.11
CA ILE A 151 -9.51 11.59 11.63
C ILE A 151 -8.98 12.19 12.92
N ILE A 152 -8.95 13.52 13.00
CA ILE A 152 -8.48 14.27 14.15
C ILE A 152 -9.65 15.17 14.59
N PRO A 153 -10.35 14.86 15.70
CA PRO A 153 -11.39 15.71 16.27
C PRO A 153 -10.80 16.92 16.99
N TYR A 154 -11.61 17.96 17.21
CA TYR A 154 -11.22 19.06 18.07
C TYR A 154 -11.00 18.60 19.51
N GLY A 155 -9.98 19.16 20.16
CA GLY A 155 -9.63 18.83 21.56
C GLY A 155 -8.67 17.66 21.72
N GLU A 156 -8.39 16.91 20.68
CA GLU A 156 -7.27 15.98 20.69
C GLU A 156 -5.98 16.70 20.28
N GLU A 157 -4.88 16.41 21.01
CA GLU A 157 -3.58 16.90 20.58
C GLU A 157 -3.24 16.31 19.21
N ASN A 158 -2.91 17.17 18.25
CA ASN A 158 -2.35 16.71 16.98
C ASN A 158 -1.16 15.79 17.26
N PRO A 159 -1.12 14.60 16.68
CA PRO A 159 0.02 13.73 16.88
C PRO A 159 1.29 14.48 16.46
N LYS A 160 2.23 14.62 17.39
CA LYS A 160 3.54 15.25 17.14
C LYS A 160 4.37 14.34 16.26
N TYR A 161 4.15 14.42 14.95
CA TYR A 161 5.02 13.71 13.99
C TYR A 161 6.35 14.44 13.87
N PRO A 162 7.46 13.74 13.68
CA PRO A 162 8.72 14.37 13.38
C PRO A 162 8.60 15.15 12.07
N LEU A 163 9.08 16.41 12.07
CA LEU A 163 9.07 17.29 10.88
C LEU A 163 9.88 16.72 9.73
N VAL A 164 10.83 15.86 10.04
CA VAL A 164 11.69 15.17 9.06
C VAL A 164 11.58 13.67 9.30
N THR A 165 11.08 12.93 8.31
CA THR A 165 11.07 11.47 8.30
C THR A 165 11.87 10.98 7.10
N ASP A 166 12.78 10.04 7.31
CA ASP A 166 13.64 9.48 6.26
C ASP A 166 14.42 10.57 5.46
N GLY A 167 14.89 11.63 6.17
CA GLY A 167 15.60 12.75 5.55
C GLY A 167 14.71 13.67 4.71
N GLN A 168 13.38 13.54 4.77
CA GLN A 168 12.42 14.34 4.02
C GLN A 168 11.56 15.20 4.95
N ILE A 169 11.40 16.47 4.59
CA ILE A 169 10.52 17.39 5.30
C ILE A 169 9.05 17.00 4.98
N GLN A 170 8.26 16.81 6.03
CA GLN A 170 6.82 16.57 5.93
C GLN A 170 6.11 17.92 5.77
N THR A 171 5.81 18.30 4.53
CA THR A 171 5.21 19.60 4.18
C THR A 171 3.80 19.78 4.72
N ASP A 172 3.05 18.70 4.85
CA ASP A 172 1.70 18.66 5.45
C ASP A 172 1.74 18.96 6.96
N ILE A 173 2.81 18.58 7.65
CA ILE A 173 3.03 18.93 9.07
C ILE A 173 3.44 20.39 9.22
N LEU A 174 4.25 20.91 8.30
CA LEU A 174 4.60 22.35 8.28
C LEU A 174 3.37 23.24 8.08
N GLU A 175 2.40 22.82 7.27
CA GLU A 175 1.14 23.56 7.13
C GLU A 175 0.32 23.61 8.42
N ILE A 176 0.47 22.61 9.30
CA ILE A 176 -0.20 22.57 10.60
C ILE A 176 0.46 23.52 11.59
N ILE A 177 1.82 23.57 11.59
CA ILE A 177 2.61 24.33 12.56
C ILE A 177 2.71 25.82 12.18
N GLY A 178 2.65 26.15 10.90
CA GLY A 178 2.82 27.55 10.40
C GLY A 178 1.56 28.39 10.39
N LYS A 179 0.46 27.93 11.00
CA LYS A 179 -0.84 28.63 11.03
C LYS A 179 -1.32 28.99 12.45
N ASP A 180 -0.45 28.93 13.45
CA ASP A 180 -0.72 29.46 14.79
C ASP A 180 -0.33 30.94 14.91
#